data_c5a24a0d6a686d83463ba1eb5071f4e0
#
_entry.id   c5a24a0d6a686d83463ba1eb5071f4e0
#
_cell.length_a   1.000
_cell.length_b   1.000
_cell.length_c   1.000
_cell.angle_alpha   90.00
_cell.angle_beta   90.00
_cell.angle_gamma   90.00
#
_symmetry.space_group_name_H-M   'P 1'
#
loop_
_entity.id
_entity.type
_entity.pdbx_description
1 polymer ?
#
loop_
_entity_poly.entity_id
_entity_poly.type
_entity_poly.pdbx_seq_one_letter_code
_entity_poly.pdbx_strand_id
1 'polypeptide(L)'
;SGGLVGSEMCIRDRFLTGFIYPTQGFWNWGGGFEGMGISYSDYAGSGTVHLCGAAAALAVVTVLGPRKGKYNYDGSVNSMPGSNIPMAALGAWILWLGWFGFNGGSELKVSEVSSATAVSQVFLNTNMAAAGGVVATLFMSLFLTGKMDVTMAINGAIAGLVSITADPLSPSGGTAVLVG
;
A
#
# COMPACT_ATOMS: atom_id res chain seq x y z
N SER A 1 -15.94 27.71 -5.07
CA SER A 1 -15.93 26.48 -4.26
C SER A 1 -14.60 25.70 -4.32
N GLY A 2 -13.66 26.05 -5.21
CA GLY A 2 -12.35 25.37 -5.34
C GLY A 2 -11.34 25.67 -4.21
N GLY A 3 -11.51 26.78 -3.48
CA GLY A 3 -10.59 27.16 -2.40
C GLY A 3 -10.80 26.40 -1.09
N LEU A 4 -12.00 25.92 -0.83
CA LEU A 4 -12.33 25.16 0.39
C LEU A 4 -11.71 23.76 0.37
N VAL A 5 -11.71 23.07 -0.78
CA VAL A 5 -11.15 21.73 -0.93
C VAL A 5 -9.64 21.72 -0.64
N GLY A 6 -8.91 22.73 -1.06
CA GLY A 6 -7.47 22.83 -0.80
C GLY A 6 -7.15 23.08 0.67
N SER A 7 -7.92 23.93 1.36
CA SER A 7 -7.71 24.22 2.78
C SER A 7 -8.08 23.04 3.68
N GLU A 8 -9.16 22.34 3.40
CA GLU A 8 -9.57 21.14 4.14
C GLU A 8 -8.54 20.01 3.99
N MET A 9 -8.00 19.77 2.80
CA MET A 9 -6.91 18.82 2.58
C MET A 9 -5.67 19.20 3.39
N CYS A 10 -5.28 20.46 3.39
CA CYS A 10 -4.13 20.93 4.16
C CYS A 10 -4.30 20.77 5.67
N ILE A 11 -5.51 21.03 6.20
CA ILE A 11 -5.80 20.84 7.63
C ILE A 11 -5.70 19.37 8.00
N ARG A 12 -6.35 18.49 7.24
CA ARG A 12 -6.27 17.04 7.44
C ARG A 12 -4.83 16.53 7.38
N ASP A 13 -4.08 16.94 6.37
CA ASP A 13 -2.71 16.50 6.16
C ASP A 13 -1.79 16.95 7.29
N ARG A 14 -2.00 18.12 7.87
CA ARG A 14 -1.24 18.58 9.04
C ARG A 14 -1.44 17.69 10.27
N PHE A 15 -2.67 17.25 10.53
CA PHE A 15 -2.93 16.34 11.64
C PHE A 15 -2.36 14.94 11.38
N LEU A 16 -2.53 14.42 10.17
CA LEU A 16 -2.01 13.10 9.82
C LEU A 16 -0.48 13.07 9.82
N THR A 17 0.17 14.00 9.15
CA THR A 17 1.62 14.03 9.00
C THR A 17 2.36 14.62 10.18
N GLY A 18 1.74 15.57 10.91
CA GLY A 18 2.37 16.26 12.02
C GLY A 18 2.17 15.58 13.38
N PHE A 19 1.15 14.74 13.52
CA PHE A 19 0.83 14.14 14.82
C PHE A 19 0.58 12.64 14.75
N ILE A 20 -0.39 12.19 13.94
CA ILE A 20 -0.81 10.78 13.95
C ILE A 20 0.32 9.87 13.44
N TYR A 21 0.85 10.17 12.25
CA TYR A 21 1.90 9.37 11.65
C TYR A 21 3.21 9.34 12.47
N PRO A 22 3.75 10.46 12.98
CA PRO A 22 4.92 10.43 13.84
C PRO A 22 4.71 9.65 15.13
N THR A 23 3.52 9.74 15.74
CA THR A 23 3.19 9.01 16.97
C THR A 23 3.24 7.50 16.75
N GLN A 24 2.62 7.01 15.69
CA GLN A 24 2.64 5.57 15.43
C GLN A 24 4.00 5.09 14.87
N GLY A 25 4.72 5.94 14.13
CA GLY A 25 6.10 5.66 13.75
C GLY A 25 7.00 5.48 14.97
N PHE A 26 6.82 6.30 15.98
CA PHE A 26 7.49 6.14 17.27
C PHE A 26 7.13 4.82 17.97
N TRP A 27 5.88 4.39 17.92
CA TRP A 27 5.47 3.14 18.53
C TRP A 27 6.20 1.94 17.96
N ASN A 28 6.40 1.88 16.64
CA ASN A 28 7.11 0.77 15.99
C ASN A 28 8.63 0.96 16.01
N TRP A 29 9.12 2.06 15.43
CA TRP A 29 10.55 2.27 15.19
C TRP A 29 11.27 3.06 16.29
N GLY A 30 10.52 3.75 17.15
CA GLY A 30 11.05 4.55 18.25
C GLY A 30 11.02 3.86 19.62
N GLY A 31 10.72 2.57 19.67
CA GLY A 31 10.71 1.79 20.94
C GLY A 31 9.43 1.94 21.77
N GLY A 32 8.38 2.61 21.25
CA GLY A 32 7.14 2.80 22.01
C GLY A 32 6.44 1.49 22.37
N PHE A 33 6.33 0.57 21.43
CA PHE A 33 5.76 -0.76 21.69
C PHE A 33 6.64 -1.61 22.60
N GLU A 34 7.97 -1.55 22.42
CA GLU A 34 8.92 -2.25 23.28
C GLU A 34 8.79 -1.79 24.74
N GLY A 35 8.68 -0.48 24.97
CA GLY A 35 8.43 0.10 26.30
C GLY A 35 7.11 -0.34 26.94
N MET A 36 6.13 -0.77 26.12
CA MET A 36 4.85 -1.33 26.59
C MET A 36 4.85 -2.86 26.69
N GLY A 37 5.97 -3.52 26.41
CA GLY A 37 6.08 -4.99 26.40
C GLY A 37 5.38 -5.64 25.20
N ILE A 38 5.12 -4.90 24.13
CA ILE A 38 4.49 -5.40 22.90
C ILE A 38 5.59 -5.71 21.88
N SER A 39 5.68 -6.98 21.49
CA SER A 39 6.57 -7.41 20.41
C SER A 39 5.88 -7.21 19.06
N TYR A 40 6.21 -6.12 18.39
CA TYR A 40 5.75 -5.81 17.05
C TYR A 40 6.93 -5.42 16.17
N SER A 41 7.03 -6.00 15.01
CA SER A 41 8.07 -5.69 14.02
C SER A 41 7.45 -5.45 12.67
N ASP A 42 7.81 -4.34 12.05
CA ASP A 42 7.37 -3.96 10.72
C ASP A 42 8.58 -3.35 9.98
N TYR A 43 9.18 -4.14 9.10
CA TYR A 43 10.47 -3.84 8.47
C TYR A 43 10.47 -2.50 7.74
N ALA A 44 9.54 -2.31 6.82
CA ALA A 44 9.49 -1.11 6.00
C ALA A 44 8.18 -0.31 6.16
N GLY A 45 7.17 -0.81 6.88
CA GLY A 45 6.00 -0.03 7.21
C GLY A 45 4.68 -0.50 6.58
N SER A 46 4.45 -1.80 6.44
CA SER A 46 3.14 -2.31 5.98
C SER A 46 2.02 -1.87 6.93
N GLY A 47 2.17 -2.11 8.23
CA GLY A 47 1.26 -1.61 9.26
C GLY A 47 1.48 -0.14 9.55
N THR A 48 2.71 0.25 9.81
CA THR A 48 3.07 1.59 10.27
C THR A 48 2.79 2.68 9.23
N VAL A 49 2.95 2.42 7.95
CA VAL A 49 2.69 3.41 6.88
C VAL A 49 1.36 3.13 6.19
N HIS A 50 1.21 1.93 5.61
CA HIS A 50 0.09 1.65 4.70
C HIS A 50 -1.22 1.42 5.44
N LEU A 51 -1.24 0.66 6.55
CA LEU A 51 -2.45 0.48 7.35
C LEU A 51 -2.89 1.80 7.99
N CYS A 52 -1.97 2.64 8.44
CA CYS A 52 -2.30 3.98 8.94
C CYS A 52 -3.00 4.81 7.87
N GLY A 53 -2.43 4.84 6.66
CA GLY A 53 -3.04 5.54 5.53
C GLY A 53 -4.43 4.99 5.18
N ALA A 54 -4.58 3.67 5.17
CA ALA A 54 -5.85 3.01 4.89
C ALA A 54 -6.90 3.27 5.98
N ALA A 55 -6.52 3.25 7.27
CA ALA A 55 -7.40 3.56 8.38
C ALA A 55 -7.87 5.02 8.34
N ALA A 56 -6.97 5.95 8.05
CA ALA A 56 -7.31 7.34 7.85
C ALA A 56 -8.27 7.54 6.66
N ALA A 57 -8.02 6.86 5.54
CA ALA A 57 -8.90 6.88 4.37
C ALA A 57 -10.29 6.31 4.70
N LEU A 58 -10.36 5.21 5.45
CA LEU A 58 -11.61 4.61 5.89
C LEU A 58 -12.41 5.57 6.79
N ALA A 59 -11.76 6.23 7.74
CA ALA A 59 -12.41 7.23 8.59
C ALA A 59 -12.99 8.40 7.76
N VAL A 60 -12.24 8.87 6.77
CA VAL A 60 -12.70 9.94 5.88
C VAL A 60 -13.88 9.48 5.03
N VAL A 61 -13.83 8.29 4.46
CA VAL A 61 -14.92 7.74 3.62
C VAL A 61 -16.20 7.52 4.42
N THR A 62 -16.10 7.05 5.66
CA THR A 62 -17.27 6.89 6.54
C THR A 62 -17.98 8.21 6.84
N VAL A 63 -17.22 9.30 6.97
CA VAL A 63 -17.79 10.64 7.24
C VAL A 63 -18.34 11.30 5.98
N LEU A 64 -17.58 11.24 4.86
CA LEU A 64 -17.95 11.90 3.60
C LEU A 64 -19.02 11.14 2.81
N GLY A 65 -19.12 9.83 2.99
CA GLY A 65 -19.99 8.98 2.19
C GLY A 65 -19.52 8.81 0.73
N PRO A 66 -20.39 8.26 -0.12
CA PRO A 66 -20.05 7.98 -1.51
C PRO A 66 -19.95 9.27 -2.35
N ARG A 67 -19.23 9.17 -3.46
CA ARG A 67 -19.17 10.26 -4.46
C ARG A 67 -20.56 10.61 -4.96
N LYS A 68 -20.80 11.91 -5.18
CA LYS A 68 -22.06 12.39 -5.79
C LYS A 68 -22.32 11.67 -7.10
N GLY A 69 -23.53 11.16 -7.29
CA GLY A 69 -23.93 10.42 -8.46
C GLY A 69 -23.44 8.97 -8.55
N LYS A 70 -22.80 8.42 -7.48
CA LYS A 70 -22.40 7.00 -7.45
C LYS A 70 -23.59 6.06 -7.35
N TYR A 71 -24.60 6.43 -6.56
CA TYR A 71 -25.85 5.68 -6.40
C TYR A 71 -27.03 6.50 -6.84
N ASN A 72 -27.96 5.87 -7.56
CA ASN A 72 -29.25 6.43 -7.93
C ASN A 72 -30.25 6.29 -6.77
N TYR A 73 -31.39 6.95 -6.89
CA TYR A 73 -32.48 6.86 -5.88
C TYR A 73 -33.07 5.45 -5.73
N ASP A 74 -32.97 4.63 -6.78
CA ASP A 74 -33.38 3.22 -6.79
C ASP A 74 -32.34 2.25 -6.21
N GLY A 75 -31.19 2.77 -5.75
CA GLY A 75 -30.07 1.99 -5.23
C GLY A 75 -29.13 1.42 -6.30
N SER A 76 -29.41 1.64 -7.58
CA SER A 76 -28.51 1.21 -8.66
C SER A 76 -27.21 1.98 -8.67
N VAL A 77 -26.14 1.32 -9.10
CA VAL A 77 -24.77 1.86 -9.06
C VAL A 77 -24.37 2.39 -10.43
N ASN A 78 -24.03 3.67 -10.50
CA ASN A 78 -23.46 4.26 -11.70
C ASN A 78 -21.99 3.90 -11.87
N SER A 79 -21.63 3.45 -13.06
CA SER A 79 -20.22 3.20 -13.40
C SER A 79 -19.44 4.51 -13.42
N MET A 80 -18.31 4.52 -12.75
CA MET A 80 -17.37 5.66 -12.74
C MET A 80 -15.98 5.14 -13.12
N PRO A 81 -15.74 4.79 -14.39
CA PRO A 81 -14.46 4.26 -14.84
C PRO A 81 -13.34 5.31 -14.69
N GLY A 82 -12.10 4.83 -14.56
CA GLY A 82 -10.93 5.70 -14.57
C GLY A 82 -10.80 6.46 -15.89
N SER A 83 -10.35 7.69 -15.83
CA SER A 83 -10.26 8.58 -17.01
C SER A 83 -9.14 8.18 -17.98
N ASN A 84 -8.06 7.57 -17.47
CA ASN A 84 -6.89 7.18 -18.28
C ASN A 84 -6.21 5.95 -17.68
N ILE A 85 -6.60 4.77 -18.15
CA ILE A 85 -6.06 3.50 -17.67
C ILE A 85 -4.57 3.30 -18.02
N PRO A 86 -4.10 3.63 -19.25
CA PRO A 86 -2.65 3.56 -19.52
C PRO A 86 -1.80 4.42 -18.61
N MET A 87 -2.25 5.62 -18.27
CA MET A 87 -1.54 6.49 -17.33
C MET A 87 -1.58 5.93 -15.90
N ALA A 88 -2.68 5.31 -15.48
CA ALA A 88 -2.77 4.62 -14.20
C ALA A 88 -1.81 3.41 -14.12
N ALA A 89 -1.69 2.64 -15.20
CA ALA A 89 -0.73 1.55 -15.30
C ALA A 89 0.72 2.04 -15.22
N LEU A 90 1.04 3.13 -15.92
CA LEU A 90 2.36 3.77 -15.82
C LEU A 90 2.64 4.23 -14.38
N GLY A 91 1.66 4.84 -13.72
CA GLY A 91 1.77 5.22 -12.31
C GLY A 91 2.04 4.04 -11.38
N ALA A 92 1.39 2.91 -11.62
CA ALA A 92 1.63 1.68 -10.85
C ALA A 92 3.05 1.14 -11.08
N TRP A 93 3.58 1.17 -12.30
CA TRP A 93 4.96 0.76 -12.58
C TRP A 93 5.99 1.69 -11.91
N ILE A 94 5.74 2.98 -11.89
CA ILE A 94 6.60 3.95 -11.18
C ILE A 94 6.59 3.65 -9.68
N LEU A 95 5.42 3.36 -9.10
CA LEU A 95 5.30 2.95 -7.70
C LEU A 95 6.03 1.63 -7.44
N TRP A 96 5.87 0.63 -8.31
CA TRP A 96 6.56 -0.64 -8.20
C TRP A 96 8.08 -0.47 -8.22
N LEU A 97 8.59 0.31 -9.16
CA LEU A 97 10.00 0.65 -9.22
C LEU A 97 10.48 1.36 -7.94
N GLY A 98 9.71 2.35 -7.46
CA GLY A 98 9.99 3.06 -6.22
C GLY A 98 9.97 2.16 -4.99
N TRP A 99 9.22 1.06 -5.04
CA TRP A 99 9.10 0.12 -3.92
C TRP A 99 10.38 -0.68 -3.66
N PHE A 100 11.21 -0.89 -4.66
CA PHE A 100 12.56 -1.44 -4.43
C PHE A 100 13.37 -0.51 -3.53
N GLY A 101 13.30 0.80 -3.76
CA GLY A 101 13.91 1.80 -2.88
C GLY A 101 13.24 1.85 -1.51
N PHE A 102 11.92 1.73 -1.45
CA PHE A 102 11.15 1.74 -0.19
C PHE A 102 11.53 0.57 0.73
N ASN A 103 11.44 -0.65 0.23
CA ASN A 103 11.77 -1.85 1.01
C ASN A 103 13.28 -2.05 1.16
N GLY A 104 14.05 -1.92 0.09
CA GLY A 104 15.50 -2.12 0.14
C GLY A 104 16.23 -1.03 0.90
N GLY A 105 15.76 0.22 0.83
CA GLY A 105 16.29 1.32 1.63
C GLY A 105 16.05 1.14 3.14
N SER A 106 15.03 0.36 3.52
CA SER A 106 14.74 0.05 4.93
C SER A 106 15.75 -0.87 5.59
N GLU A 107 16.69 -1.48 4.82
CA GLU A 107 17.87 -2.15 5.37
C GLU A 107 18.84 -1.17 6.04
N LEU A 108 18.77 0.12 5.70
CA LEU A 108 19.50 1.24 6.25
C LEU A 108 21.04 1.19 6.07
N LYS A 109 21.60 0.15 5.50
CA LYS A 109 23.04 0.05 5.16
C LYS A 109 23.27 -0.92 3.99
N VAL A 110 24.36 -0.71 3.25
CA VAL A 110 24.84 -1.57 2.16
C VAL A 110 26.36 -1.73 2.16
N SER A 111 27.01 -1.36 3.27
CA SER A 111 28.46 -1.31 3.36
C SER A 111 29.13 -2.70 3.53
N GLU A 112 28.36 -3.73 3.80
CA GLU A 112 28.81 -5.09 4.03
C GLU A 112 28.18 -6.07 3.04
N VAL A 113 28.85 -7.18 2.75
CA VAL A 113 28.32 -8.23 1.86
C VAL A 113 27.00 -8.78 2.37
N SER A 114 26.87 -8.98 3.68
CA SER A 114 25.62 -9.43 4.32
C SER A 114 24.46 -8.50 4.06
N SER A 115 24.65 -7.19 4.23
CA SER A 115 23.60 -6.18 3.97
C SER A 115 23.25 -6.08 2.49
N ALA A 116 24.25 -6.14 1.60
CA ALA A 116 24.00 -6.16 0.16
C ALA A 116 23.20 -7.40 -0.28
N THR A 117 23.49 -8.56 0.34
CA THR A 117 22.72 -9.80 0.12
C THR A 117 21.29 -9.65 0.64
N ALA A 118 21.10 -9.07 1.82
CA ALA A 118 19.78 -8.79 2.38
C ALA A 118 18.95 -7.88 1.44
N VAL A 119 19.53 -6.78 0.95
CA VAL A 119 18.87 -5.90 -0.03
C VAL A 119 18.47 -6.65 -1.30
N SER A 120 19.35 -7.53 -1.81
CA SER A 120 19.04 -8.35 -2.99
C SER A 120 17.86 -9.30 -2.74
N GLN A 121 17.81 -9.92 -1.56
CA GLN A 121 16.68 -10.78 -1.15
C GLN A 121 15.40 -9.98 -1.01
N VAL A 122 15.46 -8.80 -0.42
CA VAL A 122 14.32 -7.86 -0.29
C VAL A 122 13.78 -7.48 -1.67
N PHE A 123 14.66 -7.18 -2.65
CA PHE A 123 14.23 -6.87 -4.02
C PHE A 123 13.53 -8.05 -4.69
N LEU A 124 14.10 -9.25 -4.55
CA LEU A 124 13.49 -10.46 -5.09
C LEU A 124 12.08 -10.68 -4.52
N ASN A 125 11.96 -10.68 -3.20
CA ASN A 125 10.69 -10.94 -2.52
C ASN A 125 9.65 -9.85 -2.80
N THR A 126 10.07 -8.58 -2.85
CA THR A 126 9.19 -7.46 -3.24
C THR A 126 8.61 -7.67 -4.64
N ASN A 127 9.45 -8.06 -5.60
CA ASN A 127 8.99 -8.34 -6.97
C ASN A 127 8.07 -9.57 -7.04
N MET A 128 8.41 -10.63 -6.33
CA MET A 128 7.62 -11.86 -6.31
C MET A 128 6.23 -11.64 -5.70
N ALA A 129 6.14 -10.89 -4.62
CA ALA A 129 4.86 -10.56 -4.00
C ALA A 129 3.99 -9.67 -4.92
N ALA A 130 4.57 -8.66 -5.55
CA ALA A 130 3.83 -7.85 -6.51
C ALA A 130 3.27 -8.70 -7.67
N ALA A 131 4.08 -9.61 -8.21
CA ALA A 131 3.63 -10.54 -9.27
C ALA A 131 2.51 -11.47 -8.76
N GLY A 132 2.62 -11.98 -7.53
CA GLY A 132 1.57 -12.78 -6.87
C GLY A 132 0.25 -12.05 -6.81
N GLY A 133 0.25 -10.80 -6.33
CA GLY A 133 -0.93 -9.96 -6.26
C GLY A 133 -1.58 -9.68 -7.62
N VAL A 134 -0.77 -9.43 -8.67
CA VAL A 134 -1.28 -9.28 -10.04
C VAL A 134 -2.01 -10.55 -10.50
N VAL A 135 -1.36 -11.70 -10.36
CA VAL A 135 -1.91 -12.98 -10.81
C VAL A 135 -3.19 -13.32 -10.05
N ALA A 136 -3.17 -13.21 -8.72
CA ALA A 136 -4.33 -13.49 -7.88
C ALA A 136 -5.52 -12.60 -8.24
N THR A 137 -5.31 -11.31 -8.43
CA THR A 137 -6.40 -10.38 -8.77
C THR A 137 -6.93 -10.55 -10.19
N LEU A 138 -6.10 -10.93 -11.16
CA LEU A 138 -6.55 -11.26 -12.51
C LEU A 138 -7.46 -12.50 -12.50
N PHE A 139 -7.06 -13.58 -11.80
CA PHE A 139 -7.90 -14.75 -11.65
C PHE A 139 -9.19 -14.47 -10.88
N MET A 140 -9.10 -13.70 -9.80
CA MET A 140 -10.28 -13.33 -9.02
C MET A 140 -11.25 -12.47 -9.83
N SER A 141 -10.75 -11.50 -10.61
CA SER A 141 -11.61 -10.68 -11.48
C SER A 141 -12.29 -11.53 -12.56
N LEU A 142 -11.56 -12.48 -13.17
CA LEU A 142 -12.12 -13.42 -14.13
C LEU A 142 -13.21 -14.28 -13.48
N PHE A 143 -12.98 -14.79 -12.28
CA PHE A 143 -13.94 -15.63 -11.55
C PHE A 143 -15.22 -14.86 -11.15
N LEU A 144 -15.07 -13.61 -10.68
CA LEU A 144 -16.20 -12.82 -10.19
C LEU A 144 -17.00 -12.13 -11.31
N THR A 145 -16.34 -11.70 -12.39
CA THR A 145 -16.96 -10.86 -13.43
C THR A 145 -16.94 -11.48 -14.82
N GLY A 146 -16.29 -12.63 -14.99
CA GLY A 146 -16.11 -13.32 -16.27
C GLY A 146 -15.10 -12.63 -17.21
N LYS A 147 -14.38 -11.61 -16.73
CA LYS A 147 -13.37 -10.87 -17.52
C LYS A 147 -12.18 -10.50 -16.65
N MET A 148 -10.98 -10.56 -17.23
CA MET A 148 -9.79 -10.01 -16.60
C MET A 148 -9.84 -8.48 -16.63
N ASP A 149 -9.67 -7.85 -15.48
CA ASP A 149 -9.71 -6.39 -15.32
C ASP A 149 -8.32 -5.84 -15.01
N VAL A 150 -7.84 -4.95 -15.87
CA VAL A 150 -6.52 -4.29 -15.72
C VAL A 150 -6.46 -3.42 -14.47
N THR A 151 -7.55 -2.79 -14.08
CA THR A 151 -7.59 -1.95 -12.87
C THR A 151 -7.46 -2.80 -11.61
N MET A 152 -8.03 -4.00 -11.61
CA MET A 152 -7.83 -4.98 -10.53
C MET A 152 -6.38 -5.48 -10.49
N ALA A 153 -5.77 -5.75 -11.64
CA ALA A 153 -4.36 -6.15 -11.72
C ALA A 153 -3.42 -5.07 -11.16
N ILE A 154 -3.66 -3.80 -11.50
CA ILE A 154 -2.92 -2.64 -10.96
C ILE A 154 -3.04 -2.59 -9.42
N ASN A 155 -4.24 -2.73 -8.89
CA ASN A 155 -4.48 -2.75 -7.46
C ASN A 155 -3.84 -3.98 -6.79
N GLY A 156 -3.88 -5.14 -7.45
CA GLY A 156 -3.24 -6.36 -6.99
C GLY A 156 -1.72 -6.22 -6.86
N ALA A 157 -1.07 -5.60 -7.85
CA ALA A 157 0.36 -5.30 -7.76
C ALA A 157 0.69 -4.48 -6.51
N ILE A 158 -0.04 -3.41 -6.28
CA ILE A 158 0.17 -2.51 -5.13
C ILE A 158 -0.15 -3.24 -3.81
N ALA A 159 -1.21 -4.04 -3.77
CA ALA A 159 -1.57 -4.82 -2.58
C ALA A 159 -0.47 -5.83 -2.22
N GLY A 160 0.10 -6.54 -3.22
CA GLY A 160 1.21 -7.45 -3.01
C GLY A 160 2.47 -6.73 -2.50
N LEU A 161 2.77 -5.55 -3.04
CA LEU A 161 3.87 -4.70 -2.55
C LEU A 161 3.66 -4.31 -1.08
N VAL A 162 2.44 -3.90 -0.72
CA VAL A 162 2.09 -3.55 0.67
C VAL A 162 2.21 -4.75 1.59
N SER A 163 1.71 -5.92 1.19
CA SER A 163 1.72 -7.13 2.02
C SER A 163 3.13 -7.54 2.42
N ILE A 164 4.06 -7.58 1.46
CA ILE A 164 5.44 -8.01 1.70
C ILE A 164 6.26 -7.00 2.51
N THR A 165 5.82 -5.73 2.55
CA THR A 165 6.54 -4.63 3.19
C THR A 165 6.75 -4.82 4.70
N ALA A 166 5.92 -5.64 5.36
CA ALA A 166 6.06 -5.96 6.79
C ALA A 166 7.33 -6.75 7.09
N ASP A 167 7.66 -7.72 6.21
CA ASP A 167 8.85 -8.56 6.31
C ASP A 167 9.27 -9.05 4.92
N PRO A 168 9.98 -8.21 4.15
CA PRO A 168 10.44 -8.58 2.82
C PRO A 168 11.70 -9.45 2.83
N LEU A 169 12.36 -9.63 3.98
CA LEU A 169 13.63 -10.33 4.08
C LEU A 169 13.49 -11.81 4.37
N SER A 170 12.62 -12.19 5.33
CA SER A 170 12.54 -13.57 5.84
C SER A 170 11.87 -14.57 4.89
N PRO A 171 10.86 -14.23 4.06
CA PRO A 171 10.21 -15.21 3.20
C PRO A 171 11.12 -15.74 2.10
N SER A 172 10.95 -17.01 1.73
CA SER A 172 11.48 -17.51 0.46
C SER A 172 10.73 -16.86 -0.72
N GLY A 173 11.33 -16.83 -1.91
CA GLY A 173 10.68 -16.28 -3.10
C GLY A 173 9.30 -16.89 -3.40
N GLY A 174 9.14 -18.20 -3.20
CA GLY A 174 7.84 -18.87 -3.34
C GLY A 174 6.82 -18.45 -2.29
N THR A 175 7.26 -18.29 -1.05
CA THR A 175 6.41 -17.77 0.03
C THR A 175 6.03 -16.30 -0.24
N ALA A 176 6.96 -15.50 -0.77
CA ALA A 176 6.68 -14.11 -1.12
C ALA A 176 5.56 -13.98 -2.17
N VAL A 177 5.47 -14.89 -3.16
CA VAL A 177 4.34 -14.93 -4.11
C VAL A 177 3.00 -15.17 -3.40
N LEU A 178 2.98 -16.03 -2.38
CA LEU A 178 1.76 -16.34 -1.64
C LEU A 178 1.35 -15.23 -0.66
N VAL A 179 2.31 -14.43 -0.21
CA VAL A 179 2.06 -13.25 0.64
C VAL A 179 1.43 -12.11 -0.17
N GLY A 180 1.81 -11.96 -1.42
CA GLY A 180 1.27 -10.97 -2.35
C GLY A 180 -0.03 -11.38 -2.99
#